data_3d26d15785e82688c683342c0cb8f820
#
_entry.id   3d26d15785e82688c683342c0cb8f820
#
_cell.length_a   1.000
_cell.length_b   1.000
_cell.length_c   1.000
_cell.angle_alpha   90.00
_cell.angle_beta   90.00
_cell.angle_gamma   90.00
#
_symmetry.space_group_name_H-M   'P 1'
#
loop_
_entity.id
_entity.type
_entity.pdbx_description
1 polymer ?
#
loop_
_entity_poly.entity_id
_entity_poly.type
_entity_poly.pdbx_seq_one_letter_code
_entity_poly.pdbx_strand_id
1 'polypeptide(L)'
;LQRLRNQDYISLIAEKEQKGQELRQTIVSLAGGNQPSISVDDLEKFENSKIVSVFNKKKDFKSDNPIPNKAEWRALEMQFSKDMPTIYKILAKEKKLSPLELHTCILLFLDFEDGAIANLSNAIPQTITTAKSRANKKIFNEKGAQTLKVGLLHLIKEGDLV
;
A
#
# COMPACT_ATOMS: atom_id res chain seq x y z
N LEU A 1 -0.61 -21.04 -7.26
CA LEU A 1 -1.18 -20.03 -6.36
C LEU A 1 -0.97 -18.63 -6.87
N GLN A 2 0.23 -18.30 -7.35
CA GLN A 2 0.49 -16.98 -7.92
C GLN A 2 -0.25 -16.76 -9.25
N ARG A 3 -0.47 -17.81 -10.01
CA ARG A 3 -1.23 -17.71 -11.26
C ARG A 3 -2.67 -17.31 -11.02
N LEU A 4 -3.32 -17.94 -10.03
CA LEU A 4 -4.69 -17.59 -9.67
C LEU A 4 -4.78 -16.16 -9.16
N ARG A 5 -3.81 -15.76 -8.34
CA ARG A 5 -3.76 -14.41 -7.82
C ARG A 5 -3.61 -13.39 -8.94
N ASN A 6 -2.76 -13.66 -9.94
CA ASN A 6 -2.58 -12.76 -11.07
C ASN A 6 -3.83 -12.63 -11.93
N GLN A 7 -4.55 -13.72 -12.14
CA GLN A 7 -5.82 -13.68 -12.89
C GLN A 7 -6.88 -12.90 -12.13
N ASP A 8 -6.95 -13.07 -10.81
CA ASP A 8 -7.87 -12.28 -9.99
C ASP A 8 -7.55 -10.80 -10.07
N TYR A 9 -6.27 -10.43 -10.04
CA TYR A 9 -5.84 -9.04 -10.18
C TYR A 9 -6.24 -8.46 -11.52
N ILE A 10 -6.04 -9.20 -12.61
CA ILE A 10 -6.41 -8.74 -13.95
C ILE A 10 -7.90 -8.48 -14.04
N SER A 11 -8.73 -9.39 -13.52
CA SER A 11 -10.17 -9.22 -13.50
C SER A 11 -10.60 -7.99 -12.70
N LEU A 12 -10.02 -7.82 -11.52
CA LEU A 12 -10.35 -6.70 -10.65
C LEU A 12 -9.87 -5.36 -11.22
N ILE A 13 -8.71 -5.36 -11.88
CA ILE A 13 -8.21 -4.17 -12.55
C ILE A 13 -9.15 -3.74 -13.67
N ALA A 14 -9.66 -4.68 -14.46
CA ALA A 14 -10.61 -4.37 -15.51
C ALA A 14 -11.90 -3.75 -14.97
N GLU A 15 -12.41 -4.30 -13.85
CA GLU A 15 -13.61 -3.77 -13.21
C GLU A 15 -13.41 -2.38 -12.61
N LYS A 16 -12.18 -2.03 -12.26
CA LYS A 16 -11.88 -0.78 -11.57
C LYS A 16 -11.14 0.24 -12.44
N GLU A 17 -11.04 -0.01 -13.71
CA GLU A 17 -10.32 0.85 -14.63
C GLU A 17 -10.76 2.30 -14.55
N GLN A 18 -12.05 2.55 -14.53
CA GLN A 18 -12.60 3.89 -14.45
C GLN A 18 -12.18 4.62 -13.16
N LYS A 19 -12.23 3.93 -12.03
CA LYS A 19 -11.84 4.52 -10.75
C LYS A 19 -10.36 4.79 -10.67
N GLY A 20 -9.55 3.90 -11.26
CA GLY A 20 -8.11 4.11 -11.36
C GLY A 20 -7.77 5.36 -12.14
N GLN A 21 -8.50 5.61 -13.23
CA GLN A 21 -8.32 6.82 -14.04
C GLN A 21 -8.70 8.08 -13.28
N GLU A 22 -9.80 8.06 -12.56
CA GLU A 22 -10.22 9.20 -11.74
C GLU A 22 -9.19 9.54 -10.68
N LEU A 23 -8.64 8.53 -10.03
CA LEU A 23 -7.63 8.74 -9.00
C LEU A 23 -6.33 9.27 -9.62
N ARG A 24 -5.95 8.80 -10.80
CA ARG A 24 -4.78 9.33 -11.51
C ARG A 24 -4.94 10.79 -11.87
N GLN A 25 -6.13 11.19 -12.29
CA GLN A 25 -6.41 12.61 -12.56
C GLN A 25 -6.27 13.43 -11.28
N THR A 26 -6.70 12.89 -10.16
CA THR A 26 -6.51 13.53 -8.86
C THR A 26 -5.03 13.68 -8.54
N ILE A 27 -4.23 12.65 -8.80
CA ILE A 27 -2.78 12.69 -8.60
C ILE A 27 -2.14 13.78 -9.44
N VAL A 28 -2.49 13.84 -10.73
CA VAL A 28 -1.96 14.86 -11.65
C VAL A 28 -2.35 16.26 -11.17
N SER A 29 -3.58 16.42 -10.73
CA SER A 29 -4.06 17.70 -10.23
C SER A 29 -3.30 18.15 -8.98
N LEU A 30 -3.06 17.21 -8.04
CA LEU A 30 -2.31 17.51 -6.82
C LEU A 30 -0.83 17.81 -7.09
N ALA A 31 -0.28 17.27 -8.14
CA ALA A 31 1.10 17.49 -8.54
C ALA A 31 1.28 18.79 -9.34
N GLY A 32 0.24 19.63 -9.45
CA GLY A 32 0.35 20.91 -10.11
C GLY A 32 0.44 20.82 -11.62
N GLY A 33 -0.13 19.78 -12.21
CA GLY A 33 -0.11 19.55 -13.64
C GLY A 33 1.08 18.78 -14.17
N ASN A 34 2.09 18.57 -13.35
CA ASN A 34 3.21 17.69 -13.71
C ASN A 34 2.78 16.25 -13.49
N GLN A 35 3.09 15.39 -14.44
CA GLN A 35 2.77 13.98 -14.27
C GLN A 35 3.56 13.42 -13.10
N PRO A 36 2.88 12.79 -12.13
CA PRO A 36 3.59 12.16 -11.03
C PRO A 36 4.40 10.99 -11.54
N SER A 37 5.63 10.93 -11.10
CA SER A 37 6.50 9.80 -11.42
C SER A 37 6.21 8.67 -10.45
N ILE A 38 5.09 7.97 -10.67
CA ILE A 38 4.79 6.76 -9.91
C ILE A 38 5.22 5.59 -10.79
N SER A 39 6.37 5.03 -10.48
CA SER A 39 6.93 3.96 -11.30
C SER A 39 7.19 2.72 -10.46
N VAL A 40 7.30 1.59 -11.15
CA VAL A 40 7.73 0.33 -10.53
C VAL A 40 9.13 0.49 -9.94
N ASP A 41 9.98 1.30 -10.58
CA ASP A 41 11.33 1.55 -10.07
C ASP A 41 11.32 2.20 -8.69
N ASP A 42 10.40 3.13 -8.44
CA ASP A 42 10.25 3.76 -7.13
C ASP A 42 9.83 2.73 -6.08
N LEU A 43 8.91 1.84 -6.43
CA LEU A 43 8.49 0.78 -5.54
C LEU A 43 9.63 -0.19 -5.27
N GLU A 44 10.38 -0.58 -6.28
CA GLU A 44 11.54 -1.47 -6.11
C GLU A 44 12.59 -0.85 -5.19
N LYS A 45 12.85 0.44 -5.36
CA LYS A 45 13.78 1.17 -4.50
C LYS A 45 13.33 1.11 -3.05
N PHE A 46 12.04 1.32 -2.81
CA PHE A 46 11.47 1.21 -1.48
C PHE A 46 11.61 -0.21 -0.94
N GLU A 47 11.25 -1.22 -1.73
CA GLU A 47 11.33 -2.63 -1.35
C GLU A 47 12.74 -3.04 -0.95
N ASN A 48 13.76 -2.47 -1.57
CA ASN A 48 15.15 -2.80 -1.32
C ASN A 48 15.78 -1.95 -0.21
N SER A 49 15.00 -1.10 0.43
CA SER A 49 15.51 -0.25 1.51
C SER A 49 15.81 -1.06 2.77
N LYS A 50 16.67 -0.49 3.59
CA LYS A 50 17.10 -1.12 4.85
C LYS A 50 15.95 -1.37 5.80
N ILE A 51 15.05 -0.38 5.93
CA ILE A 51 13.93 -0.53 6.86
C ILE A 51 12.96 -1.62 6.42
N VAL A 52 12.72 -1.77 5.11
CA VAL A 52 11.87 -2.85 4.62
C VAL A 52 12.50 -4.20 4.91
N SER A 53 13.82 -4.31 4.84
CA SER A 53 14.53 -5.54 5.23
C SER A 53 14.24 -5.90 6.70
N VAL A 54 14.22 -4.90 7.58
CA VAL A 54 13.87 -5.11 8.99
C VAL A 54 12.46 -5.71 9.12
N PHE A 55 11.50 -5.14 8.41
CA PHE A 55 10.12 -5.63 8.45
C PHE A 55 10.00 -7.04 7.86
N ASN A 56 10.73 -7.33 6.79
CA ASN A 56 10.75 -8.68 6.22
C ASN A 56 11.25 -9.73 7.22
N LYS A 57 12.21 -9.38 8.04
CA LYS A 57 12.73 -10.29 9.05
C LYS A 57 11.75 -10.50 10.21
N LYS A 58 10.91 -9.53 10.48
CA LYS A 58 10.00 -9.54 11.62
C LYS A 58 8.59 -10.02 11.26
N LYS A 59 8.27 -10.18 9.99
CA LYS A 59 6.91 -10.54 9.57
C LYS A 59 6.49 -11.94 10.00
N ASP A 60 7.45 -12.85 10.18
CA ASP A 60 7.15 -14.22 10.58
C ASP A 60 7.00 -14.27 12.11
N PHE A 61 5.81 -14.62 12.57
CA PHE A 61 5.54 -14.71 14.01
C PHE A 61 6.37 -15.78 14.72
N LYS A 62 6.97 -16.70 13.99
CA LYS A 62 7.89 -17.70 14.55
C LYS A 62 9.28 -17.14 14.78
N SER A 63 9.55 -15.96 14.31
CA SER A 63 10.83 -15.31 14.53
C SER A 63 10.97 -14.91 16.00
N ASP A 64 12.19 -15.06 16.53
CA ASP A 64 12.52 -14.57 17.88
C ASP A 64 12.67 -13.06 17.92
N ASN A 65 12.59 -12.39 16.77
CA ASN A 65 12.69 -10.95 16.68
C ASN A 65 11.42 -10.28 17.24
N PRO A 66 11.57 -9.23 18.04
CA PRO A 66 10.40 -8.49 18.52
C PRO A 66 9.71 -7.77 17.36
N ILE A 67 8.41 -7.51 17.52
CA ILE A 67 7.67 -6.73 16.52
C ILE A 67 8.27 -5.31 16.42
N PRO A 68 8.01 -4.60 15.33
CA PRO A 68 8.57 -3.26 15.14
C PRO A 68 8.14 -2.30 16.26
N ASN A 69 9.06 -1.46 16.70
CA ASN A 69 8.78 -0.40 17.65
C ASN A 69 8.36 0.88 16.91
N LYS A 70 8.02 1.92 17.67
CA LYS A 70 7.56 3.19 17.08
C LYS A 70 8.61 3.82 16.14
N ALA A 71 9.88 3.71 16.51
CA ALA A 71 10.95 4.28 15.68
C ALA A 71 11.06 3.55 14.34
N GLU A 72 10.87 2.25 14.34
CA GLU A 72 10.91 1.46 13.12
C GLU A 72 9.70 1.74 12.21
N TRP A 73 8.52 1.87 12.78
CA TRP A 73 7.34 2.28 12.02
C TRP A 73 7.53 3.67 11.41
N ARG A 74 8.08 4.60 12.18
CA ARG A 74 8.36 5.95 11.67
C ARG A 74 9.39 5.90 10.53
N ALA A 75 10.42 5.08 10.68
CA ALA A 75 11.43 4.92 9.63
C ALA A 75 10.83 4.35 8.36
N LEU A 76 9.88 3.40 8.47
CA LEU A 76 9.16 2.86 7.33
C LEU A 76 8.36 3.95 6.62
N GLU A 77 7.60 4.75 7.37
CA GLU A 77 6.82 5.86 6.80
C GLU A 77 7.73 6.88 6.12
N MET A 78 8.83 7.24 6.74
CA MET A 78 9.77 8.21 6.18
C MET A 78 10.39 7.70 4.88
N GLN A 79 10.76 6.44 4.84
CA GLN A 79 11.34 5.85 3.63
C GLN A 79 10.29 5.80 2.51
N PHE A 80 9.06 5.41 2.84
CA PHE A 80 7.96 5.41 1.89
C PHE A 80 7.68 6.81 1.35
N SER A 81 7.66 7.80 2.24
CA SER A 81 7.48 9.19 1.87
C SER A 81 8.58 9.69 0.94
N LYS A 82 9.82 9.24 1.16
CA LYS A 82 10.96 9.63 0.35
C LYS A 82 10.93 8.98 -1.04
N ASP A 83 10.64 7.70 -1.10
CA ASP A 83 10.69 6.93 -2.35
C ASP A 83 9.42 7.05 -3.17
N MET A 84 8.27 7.25 -2.51
CA MET A 84 6.96 7.34 -3.16
C MET A 84 6.18 8.56 -2.65
N PRO A 85 6.72 9.77 -2.86
CA PRO A 85 6.15 10.97 -2.24
C PRO A 85 4.73 11.29 -2.69
N THR A 86 4.41 11.04 -3.95
CA THR A 86 3.07 11.35 -4.47
C THR A 86 2.01 10.49 -3.80
N ILE A 87 2.26 9.19 -3.72
CA ILE A 87 1.32 8.25 -3.07
C ILE A 87 1.22 8.57 -1.58
N TYR A 88 2.35 8.81 -0.93
CA TYR A 88 2.35 9.14 0.49
C TYR A 88 1.49 10.38 0.76
N LYS A 89 1.66 11.42 -0.05
CA LYS A 89 0.89 12.66 0.09
C LYS A 89 -0.60 12.39 -0.02
N ILE A 90 -1.00 11.59 -0.99
CA ILE A 90 -2.41 11.25 -1.19
C ILE A 90 -2.95 10.51 0.01
N LEU A 91 -2.30 9.42 0.42
CA LEU A 91 -2.80 8.56 1.50
C LEU A 91 -2.80 9.26 2.84
N ALA A 92 -1.72 9.93 3.19
CA ALA A 92 -1.55 10.52 4.52
C ALA A 92 -2.21 11.88 4.64
N LYS A 93 -2.13 12.73 3.61
CA LYS A 93 -2.58 14.11 3.67
C LYS A 93 -3.97 14.32 3.09
N GLU A 94 -4.21 13.82 1.88
CA GLU A 94 -5.49 14.04 1.19
C GLU A 94 -6.59 13.11 1.68
N LYS A 95 -6.30 11.84 1.78
CA LYS A 95 -7.29 10.84 2.22
C LYS A 95 -7.31 10.67 3.73
N LYS A 96 -6.35 11.24 4.42
CA LYS A 96 -6.30 11.28 5.89
C LYS A 96 -6.43 9.91 6.53
N LEU A 97 -5.68 8.95 6.03
CA LEU A 97 -5.67 7.62 6.61
C LEU A 97 -5.14 7.68 8.05
N SER A 98 -5.73 6.87 8.92
CA SER A 98 -5.20 6.70 10.27
C SER A 98 -3.82 6.01 10.20
N PRO A 99 -3.03 6.07 11.27
CA PRO A 99 -1.73 5.38 11.27
C PRO A 99 -1.82 3.91 10.89
N LEU A 100 -2.78 3.18 11.44
CA LEU A 100 -2.95 1.77 11.11
C LEU A 100 -3.36 1.56 9.65
N GLU A 101 -4.27 2.40 9.15
CA GLU A 101 -4.69 2.33 7.74
C GLU A 101 -3.52 2.60 6.80
N LEU A 102 -2.72 3.62 7.12
CA LEU A 102 -1.55 3.96 6.32
C LEU A 102 -0.51 2.84 6.35
N HIS A 103 -0.19 2.33 7.53
CA HIS A 103 0.77 1.22 7.67
C HIS A 103 0.30 -0.01 6.90
N THR A 104 -0.99 -0.31 6.98
CA THR A 104 -1.56 -1.43 6.24
C THR A 104 -1.38 -1.26 4.74
N CYS A 105 -1.65 -0.07 4.22
CA CYS A 105 -1.45 0.21 2.79
C CYS A 105 0.01 0.09 2.39
N ILE A 106 0.93 0.61 3.18
CA ILE A 106 2.37 0.51 2.89
C ILE A 106 2.79 -0.96 2.80
N LEU A 107 2.35 -1.78 3.75
CA LEU A 107 2.70 -3.20 3.76
C LEU A 107 2.03 -3.97 2.62
N LEU A 108 0.86 -3.54 2.18
CA LEU A 108 0.22 -4.12 1.00
C LEU A 108 1.02 -3.82 -0.28
N PHE A 109 1.59 -2.64 -0.40
CA PHE A 109 2.49 -2.33 -1.52
C PHE A 109 3.70 -3.28 -1.55
N LEU A 110 4.14 -3.72 -0.38
CA LEU A 110 5.24 -4.65 -0.23
C LEU A 110 4.82 -6.11 -0.37
N ASP A 111 3.55 -6.35 -0.69
CA ASP A 111 2.97 -7.69 -0.87
C ASP A 111 2.98 -8.54 0.40
N PHE A 112 2.89 -7.90 1.57
CA PHE A 112 2.74 -8.65 2.83
C PHE A 112 1.32 -9.18 2.93
N GLU A 113 1.19 -10.39 3.45
CA GLU A 113 -0.11 -11.00 3.67
C GLU A 113 -0.77 -10.45 4.95
N ASP A 114 -2.09 -10.57 5.04
CA ASP A 114 -2.86 -10.02 6.16
C ASP A 114 -2.36 -10.54 7.51
N GLY A 115 -2.00 -11.82 7.58
CA GLY A 115 -1.46 -12.40 8.81
C GLY A 115 -0.14 -11.77 9.23
N ALA A 116 0.73 -11.49 8.26
CA ALA A 116 2.00 -10.80 8.54
C ALA A 116 1.76 -9.36 9.01
N ILE A 117 0.84 -8.66 8.34
CA ILE A 117 0.50 -7.28 8.73
C ILE A 117 -0.05 -7.26 10.15
N ALA A 118 -0.94 -8.18 10.49
CA ALA A 118 -1.51 -8.29 11.82
C ALA A 118 -0.41 -8.53 12.87
N ASN A 119 0.50 -9.45 12.58
CA ASN A 119 1.61 -9.75 13.47
C ASN A 119 2.50 -8.52 13.71
N LEU A 120 2.90 -7.86 12.63
CA LEU A 120 3.76 -6.68 12.72
C LEU A 120 3.06 -5.52 13.45
N SER A 121 1.76 -5.40 13.30
CA SER A 121 0.95 -4.34 13.91
C SER A 121 0.52 -4.68 15.34
N ASN A 122 0.88 -5.86 15.84
CA ASN A 122 0.42 -6.36 17.12
C ASN A 122 -1.10 -6.33 17.23
N ALA A 123 -1.76 -6.83 16.19
CA ALA A 123 -3.21 -6.79 16.06
C ALA A 123 -3.74 -8.15 15.63
N ILE A 124 -5.03 -8.37 15.84
CA ILE A 124 -5.69 -9.58 15.34
C ILE A 124 -6.05 -9.38 13.85
N PRO A 125 -6.21 -10.47 13.08
CA PRO A 125 -6.54 -10.35 11.65
C PRO A 125 -7.80 -9.53 11.36
N GLN A 126 -8.80 -9.60 12.23
CA GLN A 126 -10.03 -8.82 12.07
C GLN A 126 -9.75 -7.32 12.08
N THR A 127 -8.83 -6.88 12.92
CA THR A 127 -8.43 -5.46 12.97
C THR A 127 -7.83 -5.02 11.64
N ILE A 128 -7.02 -5.86 11.01
CA ILE A 128 -6.43 -5.54 9.71
C ILE A 128 -7.50 -5.52 8.61
N THR A 129 -8.43 -6.45 8.62
CA THR A 129 -9.55 -6.45 7.68
C THR A 129 -10.35 -5.15 7.80
N THR A 130 -10.62 -4.71 9.02
CA THR A 130 -11.33 -3.45 9.27
C THR A 130 -10.51 -2.25 8.75
N ALA A 131 -9.21 -2.23 9.01
CA ALA A 131 -8.33 -1.15 8.53
C ALA A 131 -8.33 -1.10 7.00
N LYS A 132 -8.24 -2.25 6.33
CA LYS A 132 -8.30 -2.34 4.88
C LYS A 132 -9.64 -1.83 4.34
N SER A 133 -10.73 -2.20 4.97
CA SER A 133 -12.07 -1.78 4.57
C SER A 133 -12.21 -0.26 4.67
N ARG A 134 -11.74 0.32 5.78
CA ARG A 134 -11.78 1.77 5.98
C ARG A 134 -10.89 2.51 4.98
N ALA A 135 -9.69 2.00 4.75
CA ALA A 135 -8.78 2.60 3.77
C ALA A 135 -9.39 2.55 2.37
N ASN A 136 -9.97 1.41 1.99
CA ASN A 136 -10.59 1.25 0.68
C ASN A 136 -11.73 2.25 0.48
N LYS A 137 -12.52 2.47 1.52
CA LYS A 137 -13.60 3.46 1.46
C LYS A 137 -13.05 4.88 1.29
N LYS A 138 -11.99 5.21 2.03
CA LYS A 138 -11.39 6.54 1.97
C LYS A 138 -10.70 6.81 0.64
N ILE A 139 -9.97 5.84 0.10
CA ILE A 139 -9.16 6.03 -1.10
C ILE A 139 -9.99 5.87 -2.37
N PHE A 140 -10.75 4.78 -2.46
CA PHE A 140 -11.44 4.38 -3.69
C PHE A 140 -12.95 4.46 -3.62
N ASN A 141 -13.50 4.85 -2.48
CA ASN A 141 -14.95 4.86 -2.23
C ASN A 141 -15.58 3.48 -2.47
N GLU A 142 -14.85 2.44 -2.12
CA GLU A 142 -15.28 1.05 -2.26
C GLU A 142 -15.58 0.42 -0.92
N LYS A 143 -16.55 -0.48 -0.89
CA LYS A 143 -16.90 -1.23 0.31
C LYS A 143 -16.02 -2.47 0.42
N GLY A 144 -15.68 -2.83 1.66
CA GLY A 144 -14.94 -4.05 1.93
C GLY A 144 -13.44 -3.91 1.78
N ALA A 145 -12.74 -4.98 2.12
CA ALA A 145 -11.29 -5.00 2.15
C ALA A 145 -10.65 -5.65 0.92
N GLN A 146 -11.41 -6.43 0.19
CA GLN A 146 -10.89 -7.37 -0.81
C GLN A 146 -10.21 -6.70 -2.00
N THR A 147 -10.66 -5.52 -2.38
CA THR A 147 -10.17 -4.85 -3.59
C THR A 147 -9.11 -3.79 -3.32
N LEU A 148 -8.77 -3.56 -2.06
CA LEU A 148 -7.83 -2.49 -1.71
C LEU A 148 -6.45 -2.72 -2.32
N LYS A 149 -5.88 -3.90 -2.14
CA LYS A 149 -4.54 -4.22 -2.64
C LYS A 149 -4.45 -4.05 -4.16
N VAL A 150 -5.45 -4.53 -4.86
CA VAL A 150 -5.50 -4.42 -6.32
C VAL A 150 -5.56 -2.97 -6.74
N GLY A 151 -6.39 -2.16 -6.07
CA GLY A 151 -6.48 -0.73 -6.35
C GLY A 151 -5.15 -0.02 -6.16
N LEU A 152 -4.46 -0.31 -5.06
CA LEU A 152 -3.16 0.29 -4.77
C LEU A 152 -2.11 -0.09 -5.82
N LEU A 153 -2.04 -1.38 -6.17
CA LEU A 153 -1.08 -1.86 -7.17
C LEU A 153 -1.38 -1.31 -8.56
N HIS A 154 -2.65 -1.09 -8.86
CA HIS A 154 -3.06 -0.51 -10.13
C HIS A 154 -2.49 0.90 -10.32
N LEU A 155 -2.41 1.69 -9.26
CA LEU A 155 -1.83 3.03 -9.32
C LEU A 155 -0.37 3.00 -9.79
N ILE A 156 0.37 1.96 -9.41
CA ILE A 156 1.79 1.83 -9.78
C ILE A 156 1.93 1.27 -11.18
N LYS A 157 1.19 0.20 -11.48
CA LYS A 157 1.30 -0.52 -12.74
C LYS A 157 1.00 0.34 -13.96
N GLU A 158 0.04 1.23 -13.83
CA GLU A 158 -0.37 2.06 -14.96
C GLU A 158 0.64 3.13 -15.32
N GLY A 159 1.46 3.58 -14.38
CA GLY A 159 2.55 4.48 -14.66
C GLY A 159 3.62 3.84 -15.54
N ASP A 160 3.67 2.53 -15.60
CA ASP A 160 4.70 1.77 -16.29
C ASP A 160 4.26 1.26 -17.68
N LEU A 161 2.98 1.29 -17.96
CA LEU A 161 2.43 0.73 -19.20
C LEU A 161 2.44 1.71 -20.38
N VAL A 162 3.08 2.81 -20.19
CA VAL A 162 3.14 3.84 -21.25
C VAL A 162 4.40 3.72 -22.06
#